data_1ec94db4b2becbd816c3b79588592dbf
#
_entry.id   1ec94db4b2becbd816c3b79588592dbf
#
_cell.length_a   1.000
_cell.length_b   1.000
_cell.length_c   1.000
_cell.angle_alpha   90.00
_cell.angle_beta   90.00
_cell.angle_gamma   90.00
#
_symmetry.space_group_name_H-M   'P 1'
#
loop_
_entity.id
_entity.type
_entity.pdbx_description
1 polymer ?
#
loop_
_entity_poly.entity_id
_entity_poly.type
_entity_poly.pdbx_seq_one_letter_code
_entity_poly.pdbx_strand_id
1 'polypeptide(L)'
;MANVTKASIKSKLRQSHANYMDDLADSIVSLSDTQTITGNTTQNALIMGVQTVAAAGSDQAGAGAITQGSGAVVIATGADNTKGIRLPLLSDCTVGEAYLVMNNLSNKTLEIYPGSGDAINVSSDNTAITVAADTINIFICMDTAEWFGGEIPPIAA
;
A
#
# COMPACT_ATOMS: atom_id res chain seq x y z
N MET A 1 27.82 -54.16 -7.98
CA MET A 1 27.94 -52.70 -8.21
C MET A 1 27.16 -52.37 -9.46
N ALA A 2 26.19 -51.44 -9.43
CA ALA A 2 25.44 -51.07 -10.60
C ALA A 2 26.35 -50.30 -11.57
N ASN A 3 26.34 -50.73 -12.84
CA ASN A 3 27.17 -50.13 -13.87
C ASN A 3 26.61 -48.77 -14.27
N VAL A 4 27.30 -47.69 -13.91
CA VAL A 4 26.85 -46.33 -14.24
C VAL A 4 27.18 -46.03 -15.68
N THR A 5 26.15 -45.97 -16.53
CA THR A 5 26.32 -45.71 -17.96
C THR A 5 26.37 -44.18 -18.24
N LYS A 6 27.01 -43.82 -19.35
CA LYS A 6 27.07 -42.41 -19.81
C LYS A 6 25.67 -41.82 -20.02
N ALA A 7 24.69 -42.65 -20.44
CA ALA A 7 23.30 -42.25 -20.59
C ALA A 7 22.64 -41.94 -19.23
N SER A 8 22.91 -42.75 -18.20
CA SER A 8 22.41 -42.53 -16.85
C SER A 8 22.94 -41.22 -16.22
N ILE A 9 24.23 -40.92 -16.45
CA ILE A 9 24.83 -39.66 -16.00
C ILE A 9 24.21 -38.45 -16.70
N LYS A 10 24.03 -38.53 -18.02
CA LYS A 10 23.40 -37.46 -18.79
C LYS A 10 21.95 -37.22 -18.37
N SER A 11 21.20 -38.28 -18.09
CA SER A 11 19.81 -38.17 -17.62
C SER A 11 19.74 -37.47 -16.25
N LYS A 12 20.59 -37.89 -15.32
CA LYS A 12 20.64 -37.23 -13.96
C LYS A 12 21.09 -35.80 -14.02
N LEU A 13 22.05 -35.43 -14.88
CA LEU A 13 22.50 -34.05 -15.05
C LEU A 13 21.39 -33.16 -15.65
N ARG A 14 20.62 -33.70 -16.63
CA ARG A 14 19.48 -32.96 -17.19
C ARG A 14 18.36 -32.77 -16.18
N GLN A 15 18.06 -33.77 -15.38
CA GLN A 15 17.06 -33.70 -14.33
C GLN A 15 17.48 -32.75 -13.22
N SER A 16 18.75 -32.76 -12.83
CA SER A 16 19.29 -31.80 -11.86
C SER A 16 19.24 -30.38 -12.36
N HIS A 17 19.51 -30.17 -13.67
CA HIS A 17 19.42 -28.83 -14.26
C HIS A 17 17.96 -28.36 -14.38
N ALA A 18 17.03 -29.27 -14.76
CA ALA A 18 15.61 -28.94 -14.78
C ALA A 18 15.10 -28.58 -13.39
N ASN A 19 15.41 -29.38 -12.38
CA ASN A 19 15.03 -29.07 -10.99
C ASN A 19 15.62 -27.73 -10.51
N TYR A 20 16.87 -27.44 -10.86
CA TYR A 20 17.48 -26.15 -10.52
C TYR A 20 16.76 -24.97 -11.20
N MET A 21 16.33 -25.15 -12.45
CA MET A 21 15.58 -24.10 -13.16
C MET A 21 14.15 -23.96 -12.63
N ASP A 22 13.53 -25.06 -12.20
CA ASP A 22 12.23 -25.03 -11.54
C ASP A 22 12.34 -24.34 -10.16
N ASP A 23 13.33 -24.71 -9.35
CA ASP A 23 13.62 -24.05 -8.06
C ASP A 23 13.94 -22.58 -8.24
N LEU A 24 14.66 -22.21 -9.31
CA LEU A 24 14.95 -20.81 -9.62
C LEU A 24 13.69 -20.06 -10.08
N ALA A 25 12.82 -20.70 -10.87
CA ALA A 25 11.55 -20.11 -11.30
C ALA A 25 10.61 -19.89 -10.11
N ASP A 26 10.56 -20.83 -9.16
CA ASP A 26 9.79 -20.70 -7.93
C ASP A 26 10.37 -19.64 -6.99
N SER A 27 11.68 -19.38 -7.08
CA SER A 27 12.35 -18.32 -6.30
C SER A 27 12.30 -16.94 -6.94
N ILE A 28 11.92 -16.85 -8.24
CA ILE A 28 11.63 -15.58 -8.89
C ILE A 28 10.27 -15.10 -8.41
N VAL A 29 10.29 -14.25 -7.46
CA VAL A 29 9.07 -13.68 -6.89
C VAL A 29 8.37 -12.83 -7.93
N SER A 30 7.13 -13.17 -8.24
CA SER A 30 6.28 -12.38 -9.11
C SER A 30 6.06 -10.99 -8.52
N LEU A 31 6.26 -9.95 -9.33
CA LEU A 31 5.99 -8.56 -8.91
C LEU A 31 4.51 -8.29 -8.63
N SER A 32 3.63 -9.25 -8.95
CA SER A 32 2.19 -9.18 -8.68
C SER A 32 1.76 -9.82 -7.36
N ASP A 33 2.65 -10.57 -6.71
CA ASP A 33 2.32 -11.29 -5.49
C ASP A 33 2.73 -10.50 -4.24
N THR A 34 1.96 -10.65 -3.16
CA THR A 34 2.33 -10.13 -1.84
C THR A 34 3.57 -10.86 -1.36
N GLN A 35 4.64 -10.11 -1.13
CA GLN A 35 5.91 -10.68 -0.72
C GLN A 35 6.16 -10.44 0.76
N THR A 36 6.45 -11.51 1.47
CA THR A 36 6.98 -11.43 2.84
C THR A 36 8.48 -11.61 2.80
N ILE A 37 9.23 -10.55 3.09
CA ILE A 37 10.69 -10.63 3.21
C ILE A 37 11.02 -11.11 4.61
N THR A 38 11.44 -12.38 4.73
CA THR A 38 11.91 -12.96 6.00
C THR A 38 13.43 -12.95 6.03
N GLY A 39 13.99 -12.36 7.06
CA GLY A 39 15.46 -12.30 7.26
C GLY A 39 16.03 -10.87 7.17
N ASN A 40 17.34 -10.78 7.36
CA ASN A 40 18.05 -9.50 7.34
C ASN A 40 18.41 -9.14 5.89
N THR A 41 17.52 -8.42 5.22
CA THR A 41 17.76 -7.89 3.87
C THR A 41 18.18 -6.43 3.95
N THR A 42 19.31 -6.09 3.35
CA THR A 42 19.71 -4.68 3.17
C THR A 42 19.04 -4.14 1.92
N GLN A 43 18.10 -3.21 2.09
CA GLN A 43 17.50 -2.49 0.97
C GLN A 43 18.09 -1.07 0.90
N ASN A 44 18.54 -0.67 -0.26
CA ASN A 44 19.08 0.68 -0.47
C ASN A 44 17.99 1.75 -0.54
N ALA A 45 16.77 1.38 -0.93
CA ALA A 45 15.60 2.25 -0.96
C ALA A 45 14.30 1.42 -0.91
N LEU A 46 13.27 1.97 -0.27
CA LEU A 46 11.91 1.48 -0.38
C LEU A 46 11.23 2.22 -1.54
N ILE A 47 10.85 1.48 -2.58
CA ILE A 47 10.08 2.03 -3.70
C ILE A 47 8.61 1.73 -3.44
N MET A 48 7.81 2.77 -3.23
CA MET A 48 6.37 2.67 -3.03
C MET A 48 5.64 3.05 -4.31
N GLY A 49 4.59 2.30 -4.63
CA GLY A 49 3.69 2.68 -5.72
C GLY A 49 3.00 4.02 -5.43
N VAL A 50 2.75 4.79 -6.49
CA VAL A 50 2.10 6.11 -6.41
C VAL A 50 0.78 6.09 -7.16
N GLN A 51 -0.28 6.63 -6.56
CA GLN A 51 -1.55 6.88 -7.23
C GLN A 51 -1.97 8.34 -7.07
N THR A 52 -2.71 8.86 -8.05
CA THR A 52 -3.31 10.20 -7.98
C THR A 52 -4.81 10.06 -7.82
N VAL A 53 -5.37 10.74 -6.83
CA VAL A 53 -6.80 10.73 -6.53
C VAL A 53 -7.35 12.15 -6.56
N ALA A 54 -8.38 12.37 -7.37
CA ALA A 54 -9.08 13.66 -7.39
C ALA A 54 -10.01 13.75 -6.18
N ALA A 55 -9.84 14.78 -5.36
CA ALA A 55 -10.77 15.10 -4.29
C ALA A 55 -12.15 15.44 -4.88
N ALA A 56 -13.19 14.85 -4.34
CA ALA A 56 -14.57 14.99 -4.81
C ALA A 56 -15.55 15.02 -3.63
N GLY A 57 -16.79 15.40 -3.88
CA GLY A 57 -17.84 15.42 -2.87
C GLY A 57 -17.50 16.24 -1.62
N SER A 58 -18.46 16.34 -0.73
CA SER A 58 -18.33 16.98 0.59
C SER A 58 -18.81 16.05 1.70
N ASP A 59 -18.87 14.78 1.39
CA ASP A 59 -19.26 13.71 2.32
C ASP A 59 -18.49 12.41 1.97
N GLN A 60 -18.58 11.44 2.84
CA GLN A 60 -17.90 10.16 2.70
C GLN A 60 -18.28 9.42 1.40
N ALA A 61 -19.56 9.45 1.00
CA ALA A 61 -20.06 8.71 -0.16
C ALA A 61 -19.60 9.33 -1.49
N GLY A 62 -19.52 10.67 -1.53
CA GLY A 62 -19.11 11.44 -2.72
C GLY A 62 -17.59 11.64 -2.83
N ALA A 63 -16.81 11.33 -1.81
CA ALA A 63 -15.36 11.52 -1.80
C ALA A 63 -14.63 10.66 -2.84
N GLY A 64 -13.54 11.18 -3.39
CA GLY A 64 -12.68 10.45 -4.32
C GLY A 64 -12.06 9.21 -3.65
N ALA A 65 -12.23 8.03 -4.23
CA ALA A 65 -11.77 6.79 -3.59
C ALA A 65 -10.31 6.49 -3.87
N ILE A 66 -9.55 6.16 -2.83
CA ILE A 66 -8.25 5.52 -2.93
C ILE A 66 -8.48 4.07 -3.36
N THR A 67 -7.78 3.62 -4.41
CA THR A 67 -7.86 2.24 -4.88
C THR A 67 -6.81 1.41 -4.16
N GLN A 68 -7.25 0.38 -3.44
CA GLN A 68 -6.35 -0.56 -2.79
C GLN A 68 -5.44 -1.25 -3.82
N GLY A 69 -4.18 -1.45 -3.47
CA GLY A 69 -3.19 -2.09 -4.33
C GLY A 69 -2.65 -1.24 -5.49
N SER A 70 -3.20 -0.03 -5.73
CA SER A 70 -2.74 0.86 -6.81
C SER A 70 -1.56 1.76 -6.42
N GLY A 71 -1.16 1.76 -5.16
CA GLY A 71 -0.01 2.49 -4.63
C GLY A 71 -0.27 3.04 -3.24
N ALA A 72 0.75 2.97 -2.41
CA ALA A 72 0.69 3.41 -1.02
C ALA A 72 0.90 4.93 -0.86
N VAL A 73 1.52 5.58 -1.85
CA VAL A 73 1.65 7.04 -1.89
C VAL A 73 0.50 7.62 -2.71
N VAL A 74 -0.32 8.43 -2.08
CA VAL A 74 -1.52 9.03 -2.67
C VAL A 74 -1.30 10.54 -2.83
N ILE A 75 -1.35 11.02 -4.05
CA ILE A 75 -1.31 12.45 -4.37
C ILE A 75 -2.75 12.91 -4.56
N ALA A 76 -3.27 13.67 -3.61
CA ALA A 76 -4.60 14.26 -3.73
C ALA A 76 -4.55 15.52 -4.60
N THR A 77 -5.50 15.63 -5.53
CA THR A 77 -5.67 16.80 -6.40
C THR A 77 -7.06 17.37 -6.25
N GLY A 78 -7.25 18.66 -6.57
CA GLY A 78 -8.57 19.27 -6.60
C GLY A 78 -9.21 19.55 -5.24
N ALA A 79 -8.47 19.52 -4.14
CA ALA A 79 -8.95 19.98 -2.83
C ALA A 79 -9.37 21.44 -2.89
N ASP A 80 -10.46 21.81 -2.17
CA ASP A 80 -11.02 23.17 -2.19
C ASP A 80 -11.57 23.62 -0.82
N ASN A 81 -11.16 23.01 0.25
CA ASN A 81 -11.61 23.15 1.65
C ASN A 81 -12.91 22.39 1.98
N THR A 82 -13.55 21.77 1.01
CA THR A 82 -14.81 21.03 1.21
C THR A 82 -14.77 19.63 0.62
N LYS A 83 -13.95 19.41 -0.40
CA LYS A 83 -13.82 18.13 -1.08
C LYS A 83 -12.88 17.20 -0.34
N GLY A 84 -13.17 15.92 -0.48
CA GLY A 84 -12.42 14.88 0.20
C GLY A 84 -11.98 13.72 -0.69
N ILE A 85 -11.13 12.91 -0.11
CA ILE A 85 -10.80 11.57 -0.57
C ILE A 85 -11.18 10.56 0.51
N ARG A 86 -11.34 9.31 0.11
CA ARG A 86 -11.77 8.23 0.98
C ARG A 86 -10.75 7.11 1.00
N LEU A 87 -10.35 6.69 2.19
CA LEU A 87 -9.55 5.50 2.41
C LEU A 87 -10.29 4.24 1.97
N PRO A 88 -9.61 3.15 1.63
CA PRO A 88 -10.25 1.86 1.37
C PRO A 88 -11.05 1.37 2.58
N LEU A 89 -11.92 0.38 2.37
CA LEU A 89 -12.58 -0.31 3.48
C LEU A 89 -11.55 -1.08 4.31
N LEU A 90 -11.64 -1.00 5.62
CA LEU A 90 -10.78 -1.76 6.53
C LEU A 90 -10.91 -3.27 6.32
N SER A 91 -12.10 -3.74 5.95
CA SER A 91 -12.33 -5.16 5.62
C SER A 91 -11.54 -5.66 4.43
N ASP A 92 -11.12 -4.77 3.53
CA ASP A 92 -10.34 -5.10 2.34
C ASP A 92 -8.84 -4.96 2.59
N CYS A 93 -8.45 -4.30 3.68
CA CYS A 93 -7.06 -4.01 4.02
C CYS A 93 -6.44 -5.08 4.92
N THR A 94 -5.14 -5.19 4.85
CA THR A 94 -4.36 -6.00 5.79
C THR A 94 -3.87 -5.12 6.95
N VAL A 95 -3.95 -5.63 8.17
CA VAL A 95 -3.39 -4.95 9.35
C VAL A 95 -1.92 -4.61 9.12
N GLY A 96 -1.56 -3.34 9.32
CA GLY A 96 -0.25 -2.78 9.00
C GLY A 96 -0.15 -2.15 7.60
N GLU A 97 -1.17 -2.30 6.74
CA GLU A 97 -1.24 -1.58 5.47
C GLU A 97 -1.32 -0.08 5.73
N ALA A 98 -0.51 0.70 4.99
CA ALA A 98 -0.39 2.14 5.22
C ALA A 98 -0.51 2.94 3.92
N TYR A 99 -1.13 4.10 4.02
CA TYR A 99 -1.22 5.09 2.96
C TYR A 99 -0.61 6.40 3.39
N LEU A 100 0.30 6.95 2.54
CA LEU A 100 0.84 8.30 2.68
C LEU A 100 0.03 9.21 1.76
N VAL A 101 -0.78 10.06 2.34
CA VAL A 101 -1.64 10.99 1.60
C VAL A 101 -1.01 12.37 1.59
N MET A 102 -0.74 12.86 0.39
CA MET A 102 -0.20 14.21 0.16
C MET A 102 -1.33 15.13 -0.28
N ASN A 103 -1.61 16.17 0.51
CA ASN A 103 -2.39 17.31 0.03
C ASN A 103 -1.44 18.30 -0.65
N ASN A 104 -1.31 18.20 -1.96
CA ASN A 104 -0.35 18.97 -2.77
C ASN A 104 -0.86 20.37 -3.16
N LEU A 105 -1.82 20.93 -2.44
CA LEU A 105 -2.34 22.27 -2.70
C LEU A 105 -1.89 23.24 -1.62
N SER A 106 -1.31 24.36 -2.03
CA SER A 106 -0.62 25.31 -1.14
C SER A 106 -1.54 26.14 -0.24
N ASN A 107 -2.85 26.13 -0.43
CA ASN A 107 -3.78 26.99 0.30
C ASN A 107 -5.18 26.40 0.50
N LYS A 108 -5.32 25.08 0.36
CA LYS A 108 -6.59 24.38 0.48
C LYS A 108 -6.47 23.18 1.39
N THR A 109 -7.37 23.06 2.33
CA THR A 109 -7.52 21.85 3.14
C THR A 109 -8.19 20.74 2.35
N LEU A 110 -7.97 19.50 2.77
CA LEU A 110 -8.55 18.30 2.21
C LEU A 110 -9.24 17.52 3.31
N GLU A 111 -10.46 17.05 3.05
CA GLU A 111 -11.14 16.13 3.95
C GLU A 111 -10.72 14.69 3.63
N ILE A 112 -10.33 13.91 4.65
CA ILE A 112 -10.01 12.49 4.50
C ILE A 112 -11.04 11.68 5.26
N TYR A 113 -11.85 10.93 4.50
CA TYR A 113 -12.89 10.06 5.02
C TYR A 113 -12.38 8.64 5.19
N PRO A 114 -12.84 7.89 6.19
CA PRO A 114 -12.64 6.43 6.24
C PRO A 114 -13.47 5.73 5.16
N GLY A 115 -13.30 4.43 5.01
CA GLY A 115 -14.23 3.57 4.29
C GLY A 115 -15.63 3.62 4.90
N SER A 116 -16.64 3.16 4.17
CA SER A 116 -18.04 3.22 4.67
C SER A 116 -18.24 2.32 5.90
N GLY A 117 -18.64 2.91 7.01
CA GLY A 117 -18.83 2.21 8.28
C GLY A 117 -17.55 2.10 9.12
N ASP A 118 -16.44 2.60 8.62
CA ASP A 118 -15.19 2.65 9.35
C ASP A 118 -14.99 4.00 10.06
N ALA A 119 -13.97 4.08 10.91
CA ALA A 119 -13.57 5.29 11.62
C ALA A 119 -12.10 5.64 11.35
N ILE A 120 -11.70 6.88 11.65
CA ILE A 120 -10.31 7.31 11.73
C ILE A 120 -10.03 7.73 13.16
N ASN A 121 -9.01 7.15 13.79
CA ASN A 121 -8.72 7.32 15.20
C ASN A 121 -9.96 6.94 16.05
N VAL A 122 -10.25 7.68 17.10
CA VAL A 122 -11.42 7.46 17.95
C VAL A 122 -12.64 8.28 17.52
N SER A 123 -12.71 8.68 16.25
CA SER A 123 -13.86 9.42 15.73
C SER A 123 -15.09 8.51 15.50
N SER A 124 -16.23 9.14 15.22
CA SER A 124 -17.42 8.39 14.79
C SER A 124 -17.24 7.87 13.36
N ASP A 125 -17.93 6.79 13.03
CA ASP A 125 -17.97 6.19 11.70
C ASP A 125 -18.27 7.25 10.62
N ASN A 126 -17.63 7.09 9.46
CA ASN A 126 -17.77 7.98 8.30
C ASN A 126 -17.36 9.45 8.53
N THR A 127 -16.76 9.77 9.69
CA THR A 127 -16.34 11.14 10.00
C THR A 127 -14.97 11.41 9.41
N ALA A 128 -14.87 12.52 8.64
CA ALA A 128 -13.60 12.95 8.09
C ALA A 128 -12.68 13.55 9.14
N ILE A 129 -11.39 13.51 8.85
CA ILE A 129 -10.42 14.43 9.42
C ILE A 129 -9.99 15.43 8.35
N THR A 130 -9.80 16.68 8.77
CA THR A 130 -9.30 17.75 7.89
C THR A 130 -7.77 17.77 7.95
N VAL A 131 -7.12 17.71 6.80
CA VAL A 131 -5.67 17.84 6.69
C VAL A 131 -5.28 19.15 6.05
N ALA A 132 -4.21 19.75 6.55
CA ALA A 132 -3.76 21.05 6.12
C ALA A 132 -3.26 21.05 4.66
N ALA A 133 -3.17 22.23 4.09
CA ALA A 133 -2.56 22.47 2.80
C ALA A 133 -1.06 22.12 2.83
N ASP A 134 -0.54 21.58 1.75
CA ASP A 134 0.89 21.30 1.57
C ASP A 134 1.48 20.38 2.66
N THR A 135 0.72 19.35 3.06
CA THR A 135 1.10 18.38 4.08
C THR A 135 1.12 16.96 3.59
N ILE A 136 1.89 16.13 4.29
CA ILE A 136 1.88 14.68 4.16
C ILE A 136 1.25 14.09 5.41
N ASN A 137 0.33 13.16 5.21
CA ASN A 137 -0.39 12.46 6.26
C ASN A 137 -0.20 10.96 6.09
N ILE A 138 -0.11 10.24 7.20
CA ILE A 138 -0.04 8.78 7.19
C ILE A 138 -1.29 8.19 7.82
N PHE A 139 -1.83 7.14 7.21
CA PHE A 139 -2.96 6.36 7.72
C PHE A 139 -2.59 4.88 7.71
N ILE A 140 -2.75 4.21 8.83
CA ILE A 140 -2.38 2.80 9.02
C ILE A 140 -3.63 2.03 9.41
N CYS A 141 -3.89 0.92 8.73
CA CYS A 141 -4.90 -0.06 9.13
C CYS A 141 -4.41 -0.76 10.41
N MET A 142 -4.98 -0.42 11.56
CA MET A 142 -4.58 -0.99 12.85
C MET A 142 -5.37 -2.25 13.21
N ASP A 143 -6.64 -2.29 12.80
CA ASP A 143 -7.54 -3.41 12.99
C ASP A 143 -8.69 -3.34 11.97
N THR A 144 -9.80 -4.02 12.23
CA THR A 144 -10.98 -4.04 11.36
C THR A 144 -12.01 -2.95 11.67
N ALA A 145 -11.74 -2.06 12.61
CA ALA A 145 -12.69 -1.06 13.07
C ALA A 145 -12.23 0.38 12.77
N GLU A 146 -10.91 0.64 12.80
CA GLU A 146 -10.42 2.00 12.62
C GLU A 146 -9.09 2.10 11.88
N TRP A 147 -8.95 3.20 11.15
CA TRP A 147 -7.69 3.73 10.67
C TRP A 147 -7.04 4.56 11.77
N PHE A 148 -5.74 4.42 11.94
CA PHE A 148 -4.96 5.30 12.80
C PHE A 148 -4.05 6.18 11.95
N GLY A 149 -4.13 7.50 12.14
CA GLY A 149 -3.27 8.38 11.34
C GLY A 149 -3.54 9.87 11.52
N GLY A 150 -2.79 10.62 10.75
CA GLY A 150 -2.83 12.09 10.73
C GLY A 150 -1.59 12.70 10.11
N GLU A 151 -1.42 13.99 10.30
CA GLU A 151 -0.32 14.77 9.75
C GLU A 151 1.04 14.32 10.31
N ILE A 152 2.01 14.16 9.41
CA ILE A 152 3.41 14.03 9.78
C ILE A 152 3.94 15.46 9.99
N PRO A 153 4.22 15.87 11.22
CA PRO A 153 4.66 17.24 11.47
C PRO A 153 5.98 17.52 10.76
N PRO A 154 6.15 18.73 10.19
CA PRO A 154 7.43 19.12 9.61
C PRO A 154 8.49 19.14 10.73
N ILE A 155 9.70 18.68 10.40
CA ILE A 155 10.84 18.80 11.29
C ILE A 155 11.11 20.30 11.46
N ALA A 156 10.98 20.80 12.68
CA ALA A 156 11.36 22.18 12.98
C ALA A 156 12.84 22.38 12.63
N ALA A 157 13.12 23.35 11.77
CA ALA A 157 14.47 23.72 11.37
C ALA A 157 15.19 24.46 12.50
#